data_777844d04a1fb1e446a426369d0e7397
#
_entry.id   777844d04a1fb1e446a426369d0e7397
#
_cell.length_a   1.000
_cell.length_b   1.000
_cell.length_c   1.000
_cell.angle_alpha   90.00
_cell.angle_beta   90.00
_cell.angle_gamma   90.00
#
_symmetry.space_group_name_H-M   'P 1'
#
loop_
_entity.id
_entity.type
_entity.pdbx_description
1 polymer ?
#
loop_
_entity_poly.entity_id
_entity_poly.type
_entity_poly.pdbx_seq_one_letter_code
_entity_poly.pdbx_strand_id
1 'polypeptide(L)'
;LTDHPACAEALDKYRINPGNVGFGEKRDRQFGTLIELAIKYDKPVRIGVNWGSLDQDLLTRLMDANAASSAPLTANAVMREAIVQSAILSAEKAEEIGLKREKIILSAKVSGVQDLIAVYRDLARRSNHALHLGLTEAGMGTKGIVASSAAMGMLLQEGIGDTIRVSLTPEPNGDRTREVQVAQELLQTMGFRAFLPVVAACPGCGRTTSTVFQELAKTIEEDLRKAMPEWRARYPGVEALKVAVMGCIVNG
;
A
#
# COMPACT_ATOMS: atom_id res chain seq x y z
N LEU A 1 -17.38 -10.79 -13.05
CA LEU A 1 -18.09 -11.30 -11.85
C LEU A 1 -19.53 -11.70 -12.18
N THR A 2 -20.26 -10.90 -12.95
CA THR A 2 -21.63 -11.22 -13.42
C THR A 2 -21.69 -12.51 -14.22
N ASP A 3 -20.77 -12.67 -15.17
CA ASP A 3 -20.71 -13.84 -16.05
C ASP A 3 -20.14 -15.10 -15.36
N HIS A 4 -19.49 -14.90 -14.20
CA HIS A 4 -18.88 -15.97 -13.41
C HIS A 4 -19.22 -15.80 -11.93
N PRO A 5 -20.44 -16.11 -11.49
CA PRO A 5 -20.88 -15.91 -10.10
C PRO A 5 -20.04 -16.67 -9.07
N ALA A 6 -19.54 -17.85 -9.42
CA ALA A 6 -18.65 -18.61 -8.53
C ALA A 6 -17.34 -17.86 -8.19
N CYS A 7 -16.84 -17.05 -9.13
CA CYS A 7 -15.69 -16.18 -8.83
C CYS A 7 -16.06 -15.06 -7.86
N ALA A 8 -17.27 -14.49 -8.00
CA ALA A 8 -17.73 -13.44 -7.09
C ALA A 8 -17.88 -13.98 -5.65
N GLU A 9 -18.39 -15.18 -5.50
CA GLU A 9 -18.54 -15.85 -4.21
C GLU A 9 -17.20 -16.23 -3.58
N ALA A 10 -16.27 -16.77 -4.36
CA ALA A 10 -14.96 -17.26 -3.88
C ALA A 10 -13.98 -16.14 -3.49
N LEU A 11 -14.11 -14.95 -4.03
CA LEU A 11 -13.22 -13.83 -3.72
C LEU A 11 -13.53 -13.23 -2.36
N ASP A 12 -12.49 -12.97 -1.56
CA ASP A 12 -12.63 -12.33 -0.25
C ASP A 12 -12.86 -10.82 -0.34
N LYS A 13 -12.42 -10.18 -1.42
CA LYS A 13 -12.51 -8.73 -1.63
C LYS A 13 -12.55 -8.37 -3.11
N TYR A 14 -13.36 -7.37 -3.45
CA TYR A 14 -13.37 -6.81 -4.79
C TYR A 14 -12.54 -5.54 -4.88
N ARG A 15 -12.18 -5.17 -6.10
CA ARG A 15 -11.50 -3.91 -6.39
C ARG A 15 -12.14 -3.25 -7.61
N ILE A 16 -12.39 -1.95 -7.49
CA ILE A 16 -12.82 -1.12 -8.62
C ILE A 16 -11.96 0.14 -8.71
N ASN A 17 -11.67 0.55 -9.94
CA ASN A 17 -11.15 1.88 -10.24
C ASN A 17 -12.22 2.64 -11.01
N PRO A 18 -12.86 3.65 -10.40
CA PRO A 18 -13.95 4.39 -11.03
C PRO A 18 -13.57 5.02 -12.37
N GLY A 19 -12.31 5.44 -12.52
CA GLY A 19 -11.79 6.02 -13.76
C GLY A 19 -11.58 5.04 -14.91
N ASN A 20 -11.61 3.72 -14.65
CA ASN A 20 -11.32 2.68 -15.65
C ASN A 20 -12.55 1.86 -16.07
N VAL A 21 -13.72 2.17 -15.53
CA VAL A 21 -14.95 1.39 -15.83
C VAL A 21 -15.85 2.06 -16.87
N GLY A 22 -15.31 2.94 -17.69
CA GLY A 22 -16.02 3.65 -18.76
C GLY A 22 -16.25 5.12 -18.44
N PHE A 23 -17.10 5.78 -19.23
CA PHE A 23 -17.42 7.21 -19.07
C PHE A 23 -18.94 7.39 -18.93
N GLY A 24 -19.33 8.46 -18.22
CA GLY A 24 -20.74 8.82 -18.04
C GLY A 24 -21.58 7.69 -17.50
N GLU A 25 -22.76 7.49 -18.03
CA GLU A 25 -23.76 6.47 -17.61
C GLU A 25 -23.21 5.02 -17.62
N LYS A 26 -22.28 4.70 -18.54
CA LYS A 26 -21.65 3.37 -18.55
C LYS A 26 -20.78 3.16 -17.32
N ARG A 27 -20.00 4.17 -16.92
CA ARG A 27 -19.19 4.15 -15.71
C ARG A 27 -20.08 3.91 -14.49
N ASP A 28 -21.11 4.69 -14.34
CA ASP A 28 -22.01 4.64 -13.19
C ASP A 28 -22.72 3.28 -13.10
N ARG A 29 -23.17 2.73 -14.22
CA ARG A 29 -23.78 1.40 -14.27
C ARG A 29 -22.80 0.30 -13.88
N GLN A 30 -21.56 0.30 -14.41
CA GLN A 30 -20.57 -0.72 -14.09
C GLN A 30 -20.10 -0.63 -12.64
N PHE A 31 -19.94 0.58 -12.12
CA PHE A 31 -19.65 0.81 -10.73
C PHE A 31 -20.78 0.26 -9.84
N GLY A 32 -22.03 0.65 -10.12
CA GLY A 32 -23.21 0.17 -9.40
C GLY A 32 -23.31 -1.36 -9.38
N THR A 33 -23.18 -2.00 -10.54
CA THR A 33 -23.21 -3.47 -10.65
C THR A 33 -22.18 -4.16 -9.76
N LEU A 34 -20.95 -3.62 -9.67
CA LEU A 34 -19.94 -4.22 -8.80
C LEU A 34 -20.28 -4.02 -7.31
N ILE A 35 -20.80 -2.86 -6.94
CA ILE A 35 -21.22 -2.58 -5.56
C ILE A 35 -22.41 -3.49 -5.17
N GLU A 36 -23.41 -3.65 -6.05
CA GLU A 36 -24.54 -4.56 -5.81
C GLU A 36 -24.08 -6.02 -5.63
N LEU A 37 -23.11 -6.48 -6.43
CA LEU A 37 -22.52 -7.81 -6.23
C LEU A 37 -21.79 -7.91 -4.89
N ALA A 38 -21.08 -6.85 -4.47
CA ALA A 38 -20.40 -6.84 -3.18
C ALA A 38 -21.38 -6.91 -2.02
N ILE A 39 -22.51 -6.23 -2.11
CA ILE A 39 -23.60 -6.30 -1.13
C ILE A 39 -24.18 -7.72 -1.11
N LYS A 40 -24.50 -8.28 -2.30
CA LYS A 40 -25.08 -9.62 -2.44
C LYS A 40 -24.24 -10.71 -1.78
N TYR A 41 -22.90 -10.65 -1.95
CA TYR A 41 -21.98 -11.67 -1.44
C TYR A 41 -21.28 -11.25 -0.14
N ASP A 42 -21.72 -10.15 0.48
CA ASP A 42 -21.14 -9.56 1.72
C ASP A 42 -19.62 -9.34 1.63
N LYS A 43 -19.12 -8.86 0.49
CA LYS A 43 -17.69 -8.67 0.25
C LYS A 43 -17.27 -7.20 0.42
N PRO A 44 -16.11 -6.93 1.05
CA PRO A 44 -15.54 -5.58 1.06
C PRO A 44 -15.05 -5.18 -0.32
N VAL A 45 -15.08 -3.87 -0.59
CA VAL A 45 -14.64 -3.30 -1.86
C VAL A 45 -13.52 -2.30 -1.63
N ARG A 46 -12.42 -2.45 -2.35
CA ARG A 46 -11.42 -1.42 -2.46
C ARG A 46 -11.72 -0.52 -3.65
N ILE A 47 -12.11 0.71 -3.38
CA ILE A 47 -12.27 1.77 -4.36
C ILE A 47 -10.89 2.41 -4.54
N GLY A 48 -10.30 2.21 -5.71
CA GLY A 48 -8.93 2.64 -6.00
C GLY A 48 -8.90 3.69 -7.08
N VAL A 49 -8.66 4.95 -6.73
CA VAL A 49 -8.39 6.04 -7.67
C VAL A 49 -6.91 6.13 -7.95
N ASN A 50 -6.56 6.43 -9.20
CA ASN A 50 -5.20 6.66 -9.62
C ASN A 50 -5.11 7.99 -10.37
N TRP A 51 -4.00 8.68 -10.19
CA TRP A 51 -3.69 9.92 -10.90
C TRP A 51 -3.86 9.80 -12.43
N GLY A 52 -3.33 8.74 -13.05
CA GLY A 52 -3.38 8.52 -14.50
C GLY A 52 -4.77 8.11 -15.04
N SER A 53 -5.77 7.90 -14.19
CA SER A 53 -7.14 7.54 -14.57
C SER A 53 -8.18 8.36 -13.79
N LEU A 54 -7.85 9.61 -13.50
CA LEU A 54 -8.72 10.54 -12.80
C LEU A 54 -9.92 10.94 -13.70
N ASP A 55 -11.06 11.19 -13.08
CA ASP A 55 -12.24 11.72 -13.75
C ASP A 55 -11.94 13.10 -14.34
N GLN A 56 -11.96 13.19 -15.68
CA GLN A 56 -11.61 14.42 -16.40
C GLN A 56 -12.65 15.52 -16.20
N ASP A 57 -13.91 15.17 -16.05
CA ASP A 57 -14.98 16.16 -15.80
C ASP A 57 -14.81 16.81 -14.43
N LEU A 58 -14.47 16.01 -13.40
CA LEU A 58 -14.17 16.52 -12.08
C LEU A 58 -12.91 17.40 -12.11
N LEU A 59 -11.84 16.94 -12.77
CA LEU A 59 -10.60 17.71 -12.86
C LEU A 59 -10.81 19.05 -13.59
N THR A 60 -11.53 19.06 -14.70
CA THR A 60 -11.84 20.27 -15.47
C THR A 60 -12.60 21.27 -14.61
N ARG A 61 -13.67 20.85 -13.95
CA ARG A 61 -14.42 21.72 -13.04
C ARG A 61 -13.58 22.35 -11.94
N LEU A 62 -12.66 21.56 -11.35
CA LEU A 62 -11.76 22.06 -10.30
C LEU A 62 -10.72 23.03 -10.85
N MET A 63 -10.18 22.78 -12.05
CA MET A 63 -9.25 23.68 -12.72
C MET A 63 -9.92 25.02 -13.09
N ASP A 64 -11.15 24.99 -13.63
CA ASP A 64 -11.90 26.18 -13.97
C ASP A 64 -12.24 27.01 -12.72
N ALA A 65 -12.70 26.36 -11.66
CA ALA A 65 -12.97 27.02 -10.38
C ALA A 65 -11.69 27.63 -9.78
N ASN A 66 -10.56 26.93 -9.88
CA ASN A 66 -9.27 27.44 -9.44
C ASN A 66 -8.82 28.67 -10.25
N ALA A 67 -9.00 28.64 -11.57
CA ALA A 67 -8.65 29.77 -12.45
C ALA A 67 -9.47 31.02 -12.18
N ALA A 68 -10.73 30.85 -11.74
CA ALA A 68 -11.62 31.95 -11.33
C ALA A 68 -11.36 32.46 -9.90
N SER A 69 -10.50 31.78 -9.12
CA SER A 69 -10.21 32.17 -7.73
C SER A 69 -9.31 33.40 -7.66
N SER A 70 -9.50 34.22 -6.63
CA SER A 70 -8.60 35.34 -6.32
C SER A 70 -7.21 34.92 -5.83
N ALA A 71 -7.06 33.67 -5.42
CA ALA A 71 -5.79 33.07 -4.96
C ALA A 71 -5.65 31.65 -5.56
N PRO A 72 -5.30 31.53 -6.86
CA PRO A 72 -5.26 30.25 -7.51
C PRO A 72 -4.12 29.36 -6.97
N LEU A 73 -4.44 28.10 -6.75
CA LEU A 73 -3.50 27.07 -6.34
C LEU A 73 -2.65 26.58 -7.55
N THR A 74 -1.55 25.90 -7.25
CA THR A 74 -0.77 25.23 -8.30
C THR A 74 -1.58 24.08 -8.93
N ALA A 75 -1.31 23.77 -10.20
CA ALA A 75 -1.97 22.65 -10.88
C ALA A 75 -1.84 21.33 -10.10
N ASN A 76 -0.66 21.05 -9.52
CA ASN A 76 -0.47 19.87 -8.67
C ASN A 76 -1.37 19.86 -7.43
N ALA A 77 -1.61 21.01 -6.82
CA ALA A 77 -2.51 21.10 -5.67
C ALA A 77 -3.97 20.84 -6.07
N VAL A 78 -4.41 21.34 -7.23
CA VAL A 78 -5.75 21.06 -7.78
C VAL A 78 -5.89 19.57 -8.13
N MET A 79 -4.85 18.96 -8.71
CA MET A 79 -4.87 17.52 -8.99
C MET A 79 -4.91 16.66 -7.73
N ARG A 80 -4.20 17.05 -6.66
CA ARG A 80 -4.32 16.36 -5.35
C ARG A 80 -5.75 16.47 -4.78
N GLU A 81 -6.35 17.65 -4.87
CA GLU A 81 -7.76 17.83 -4.47
C GLU A 81 -8.69 16.95 -5.31
N ALA A 82 -8.50 16.89 -6.63
CA ALA A 82 -9.30 16.08 -7.52
C ALA A 82 -9.24 14.57 -7.17
N ILE A 83 -8.06 14.04 -6.83
CA ILE A 83 -7.93 12.62 -6.47
C ILE A 83 -8.58 12.32 -5.11
N VAL A 84 -8.48 13.23 -4.15
CA VAL A 84 -9.13 13.09 -2.83
C VAL A 84 -10.65 13.14 -3.00
N GLN A 85 -11.18 14.14 -3.71
CA GLN A 85 -12.61 14.23 -3.99
C GLN A 85 -13.14 13.02 -4.75
N SER A 86 -12.44 12.56 -5.78
CA SER A 86 -12.83 11.36 -6.53
C SER A 86 -12.96 10.12 -5.64
N ALA A 87 -12.06 9.96 -4.66
CA ALA A 87 -12.13 8.85 -3.71
C ALA A 87 -13.36 8.97 -2.79
N ILE A 88 -13.58 10.16 -2.22
CA ILE A 88 -14.68 10.43 -1.29
C ILE A 88 -16.03 10.28 -2.00
N LEU A 89 -16.23 10.94 -3.15
CA LEU A 89 -17.47 10.87 -3.92
C LEU A 89 -17.79 9.42 -4.37
N SER A 90 -16.76 8.63 -4.69
CA SER A 90 -16.97 7.22 -5.02
C SER A 90 -17.36 6.37 -3.82
N ALA A 91 -16.87 6.69 -2.62
CA ALA A 91 -17.30 6.03 -1.38
C ALA A 91 -18.74 6.40 -1.03
N GLU A 92 -19.08 7.68 -1.09
CA GLU A 92 -20.45 8.18 -0.87
C GLU A 92 -21.43 7.49 -1.83
N LYS A 93 -21.07 7.38 -3.11
CA LYS A 93 -21.87 6.66 -4.10
C LYS A 93 -22.05 5.18 -3.78
N ALA A 94 -21.02 4.51 -3.27
CA ALA A 94 -21.14 3.12 -2.83
C ALA A 94 -22.04 2.97 -1.59
N GLU A 95 -21.97 3.91 -0.65
CA GLU A 95 -22.88 3.96 0.51
C GLU A 95 -24.34 4.24 0.10
N GLU A 96 -24.58 5.15 -0.87
CA GLU A 96 -25.92 5.40 -1.43
C GLU A 96 -26.56 4.15 -2.07
N ILE A 97 -25.76 3.30 -2.71
CA ILE A 97 -26.21 2.01 -3.29
C ILE A 97 -26.52 1.00 -2.17
N GLY A 98 -25.99 1.19 -0.96
CA GLY A 98 -26.25 0.36 0.22
C GLY A 98 -25.06 -0.44 0.71
N LEU A 99 -23.84 -0.22 0.20
CA LEU A 99 -22.64 -0.86 0.74
C LEU A 99 -22.31 -0.22 2.11
N LYS A 100 -22.15 -1.04 3.12
CA LYS A 100 -21.82 -0.57 4.46
C LYS A 100 -20.41 0.06 4.49
N ARG A 101 -20.26 1.13 5.28
CA ARG A 101 -19.02 1.89 5.41
C ARG A 101 -17.80 1.01 5.77
N GLU A 102 -17.97 0.09 6.70
CA GLU A 102 -16.92 -0.84 7.13
C GLU A 102 -16.49 -1.86 6.06
N LYS A 103 -17.22 -1.93 4.94
CA LYS A 103 -16.88 -2.74 3.77
C LYS A 103 -16.16 -1.93 2.68
N ILE A 104 -15.92 -0.64 2.88
CA ILE A 104 -15.27 0.25 1.92
C ILE A 104 -13.82 0.49 2.34
N ILE A 105 -12.91 0.30 1.40
CA ILE A 105 -11.48 0.60 1.54
C ILE A 105 -11.11 1.61 0.47
N LEU A 106 -10.55 2.76 0.83
CA LEU A 106 -10.11 3.77 -0.12
C LEU A 106 -8.62 3.64 -0.44
N SER A 107 -8.30 3.93 -1.68
CA SER A 107 -6.93 3.95 -2.17
C SER A 107 -6.77 5.06 -3.21
N ALA A 108 -5.92 6.04 -2.92
CA ALA A 108 -5.63 7.19 -3.78
C ALA A 108 -4.15 7.18 -4.16
N LYS A 109 -3.81 6.64 -5.34
CA LYS A 109 -2.43 6.38 -5.74
C LYS A 109 -1.88 7.45 -6.65
N VAL A 110 -0.71 7.95 -6.27
CA VAL A 110 0.11 8.89 -7.02
C VAL A 110 1.55 8.37 -7.09
N SER A 111 2.38 8.93 -7.98
CA SER A 111 3.77 8.50 -8.20
C SER A 111 4.80 9.30 -7.40
N GLY A 112 4.43 10.50 -6.92
CA GLY A 112 5.31 11.35 -6.10
C GLY A 112 5.19 11.04 -4.60
N VAL A 113 6.33 10.93 -3.91
CA VAL A 113 6.36 10.67 -2.45
C VAL A 113 5.63 11.77 -1.68
N GLN A 114 5.95 13.05 -1.96
CA GLN A 114 5.35 14.19 -1.27
C GLN A 114 3.86 14.34 -1.60
N ASP A 115 3.47 14.05 -2.84
CA ASP A 115 2.07 14.07 -3.26
C ASP A 115 1.27 12.96 -2.56
N LEU A 116 1.85 11.76 -2.42
CA LEU A 116 1.20 10.67 -1.70
C LEU A 116 0.93 11.04 -0.25
N ILE A 117 1.94 11.60 0.44
CA ILE A 117 1.82 12.03 1.82
C ILE A 117 0.72 13.09 1.96
N ALA A 118 0.72 14.10 1.09
CA ALA A 118 -0.29 15.17 1.12
C ALA A 118 -1.71 14.64 0.87
N VAL A 119 -1.89 13.78 -0.14
CA VAL A 119 -3.17 13.16 -0.50
C VAL A 119 -3.73 12.33 0.66
N TYR A 120 -2.92 11.46 1.27
CA TYR A 120 -3.43 10.59 2.34
C TYR A 120 -3.64 11.32 3.67
N ARG A 121 -2.86 12.36 3.97
CA ARG A 121 -3.14 13.23 5.12
C ARG A 121 -4.48 13.94 4.96
N ASP A 122 -4.79 14.42 3.74
CA ASP A 122 -6.06 15.07 3.46
C ASP A 122 -7.22 14.07 3.47
N LEU A 123 -7.05 12.92 2.86
CA LEU A 123 -8.05 11.83 2.84
C LEU A 123 -8.37 11.34 4.25
N ALA A 124 -7.36 11.16 5.11
CA ALA A 124 -7.54 10.76 6.51
C ALA A 124 -8.28 11.80 7.36
N ARG A 125 -8.11 13.10 7.04
CA ARG A 125 -8.87 14.17 7.73
C ARG A 125 -10.33 14.25 7.30
N ARG A 126 -10.62 13.90 6.05
CA ARG A 126 -11.94 14.08 5.42
C ARG A 126 -12.77 12.79 5.37
N SER A 127 -12.19 11.65 5.73
CA SER A 127 -12.84 10.34 5.61
C SER A 127 -12.45 9.43 6.76
N ASN A 128 -13.41 8.62 7.22
CA ASN A 128 -13.21 7.57 8.24
C ASN A 128 -13.22 6.15 7.65
N HIS A 129 -12.99 6.02 6.35
CA HIS A 129 -12.88 4.71 5.71
C HIS A 129 -11.48 4.13 5.91
N ALA A 130 -11.37 2.81 5.88
CA ALA A 130 -10.09 2.14 5.86
C ALA A 130 -9.26 2.57 4.65
N LEU A 131 -7.96 2.84 4.86
CA LEU A 131 -7.06 3.37 3.84
C LEU A 131 -6.05 2.31 3.40
N HIS A 132 -5.93 2.14 2.08
CA HIS A 132 -4.93 1.26 1.47
C HIS A 132 -3.82 2.09 0.85
N LEU A 133 -2.66 2.12 1.51
CA LEU A 133 -1.49 2.87 1.05
C LEU A 133 -0.76 2.16 -0.10
N GLY A 134 -0.16 2.95 -0.97
CA GLY A 134 0.75 2.45 -1.98
C GLY A 134 1.15 3.53 -2.98
N LEU A 135 2.45 3.64 -3.22
CA LEU A 135 2.99 4.48 -4.28
C LEU A 135 2.85 3.74 -5.61
N THR A 136 2.41 4.42 -6.67
CA THR A 136 2.44 3.89 -8.03
C THR A 136 3.70 4.34 -8.75
N GLU A 137 4.21 3.52 -9.68
CA GLU A 137 5.39 3.88 -10.48
C GLU A 137 6.62 4.27 -9.63
N ALA A 138 6.79 3.61 -8.48
CA ALA A 138 7.87 3.94 -7.55
C ALA A 138 9.28 3.76 -8.15
N GLY A 139 9.40 2.87 -9.12
CA GLY A 139 10.64 2.55 -9.82
C GLY A 139 11.11 1.12 -9.56
N MET A 140 12.27 0.79 -10.14
CA MET A 140 12.90 -0.51 -10.04
C MET A 140 13.91 -0.56 -8.89
N GLY A 141 14.11 -1.73 -8.30
CA GLY A 141 15.17 -2.01 -7.34
C GLY A 141 15.18 -1.03 -6.15
N THR A 142 16.36 -0.57 -5.77
CA THR A 142 16.57 0.32 -4.61
C THR A 142 15.74 1.60 -4.67
N LYS A 143 15.62 2.24 -5.86
CA LYS A 143 14.83 3.46 -6.02
C LYS A 143 13.37 3.24 -5.61
N GLY A 144 12.75 2.17 -6.10
CA GLY A 144 11.36 1.85 -5.81
C GLY A 144 11.15 1.49 -4.33
N ILE A 145 12.10 0.77 -3.73
CA ILE A 145 12.09 0.41 -2.31
C ILE A 145 12.16 1.68 -1.45
N VAL A 146 13.15 2.54 -1.69
CA VAL A 146 13.35 3.78 -0.93
C VAL A 146 12.14 4.72 -1.05
N ALA A 147 11.62 4.93 -2.26
CA ALA A 147 10.46 5.79 -2.49
C ALA A 147 9.20 5.25 -1.79
N SER A 148 8.94 3.95 -1.91
CA SER A 148 7.79 3.30 -1.24
C SER A 148 7.91 3.35 0.27
N SER A 149 9.10 3.06 0.81
CA SER A 149 9.35 3.07 2.26
C SER A 149 9.24 4.47 2.84
N ALA A 150 9.80 5.49 2.16
CA ALA A 150 9.71 6.88 2.61
C ALA A 150 8.26 7.38 2.63
N ALA A 151 7.51 7.14 1.54
CA ALA A 151 6.12 7.59 1.45
C ALA A 151 5.20 6.93 2.48
N MET A 152 5.24 5.59 2.55
CA MET A 152 4.37 4.85 3.46
C MET A 152 4.83 4.93 4.90
N GLY A 153 6.15 4.98 5.16
CA GLY A 153 6.69 5.07 6.51
C GLY A 153 6.23 6.33 7.24
N MET A 154 6.24 7.48 6.56
CA MET A 154 5.74 8.73 7.16
C MET A 154 4.25 8.65 7.51
N LEU A 155 3.43 8.12 6.62
CA LEU A 155 1.99 7.98 6.85
C LEU A 155 1.69 6.99 7.98
N LEU A 156 2.33 5.84 7.98
CA LEU A 156 2.18 4.82 9.02
C LEU A 156 2.59 5.36 10.40
N GLN A 157 3.67 6.16 10.47
CA GLN A 157 4.11 6.80 11.70
C GLN A 157 3.06 7.77 12.27
N GLU A 158 2.24 8.37 11.40
CA GLU A 158 1.13 9.26 11.76
C GLU A 158 -0.19 8.49 12.05
N GLY A 159 -0.15 7.16 12.02
CA GLY A 159 -1.34 6.31 12.21
C GLY A 159 -2.26 6.27 10.99
N ILE A 160 -1.77 6.67 9.81
CA ILE A 160 -2.52 6.69 8.57
C ILE A 160 -2.21 5.43 7.76
N GLY A 161 -3.23 4.60 7.51
CA GLY A 161 -3.15 3.41 6.67
C GLY A 161 -3.43 2.11 7.42
N ASP A 162 -4.33 1.32 6.86
CA ASP A 162 -4.79 0.03 7.42
C ASP A 162 -4.21 -1.15 6.67
N THR A 163 -3.94 -0.98 5.38
CA THR A 163 -3.27 -1.96 4.53
C THR A 163 -2.27 -1.27 3.61
N ILE A 164 -1.22 -1.97 3.22
CA ILE A 164 -0.17 -1.42 2.35
C ILE A 164 0.09 -2.31 1.14
N ARG A 165 0.61 -1.70 0.07
CA ARG A 165 1.17 -2.39 -1.07
C ARG A 165 2.43 -1.68 -1.56
N VAL A 166 3.55 -2.37 -1.56
CA VAL A 166 4.74 -1.97 -2.31
C VAL A 166 4.52 -2.34 -3.78
N SER A 167 4.87 -1.45 -4.70
CA SER A 167 4.75 -1.67 -6.14
C SER A 167 6.07 -1.31 -6.81
N LEU A 168 6.83 -2.34 -7.17
CA LEU A 168 8.11 -2.19 -7.85
C LEU A 168 7.95 -2.48 -9.35
N THR A 169 8.72 -1.78 -10.17
CA THR A 169 8.93 -2.21 -11.54
C THR A 169 9.70 -3.53 -11.51
N PRO A 170 9.17 -4.63 -12.09
CA PRO A 170 9.85 -5.91 -12.04
C PRO A 170 11.16 -5.88 -12.84
N GLU A 171 12.20 -6.46 -12.28
CA GLU A 171 13.41 -6.76 -13.02
C GLU A 171 13.15 -7.95 -13.97
N PRO A 172 13.85 -8.01 -15.12
CA PRO A 172 13.76 -9.19 -15.99
C PRO A 172 14.08 -10.48 -15.21
N ASN A 173 13.15 -11.43 -15.21
CA ASN A 173 13.21 -12.67 -14.44
C ASN A 173 13.31 -12.49 -12.92
N GLY A 174 12.97 -11.31 -12.40
CA GLY A 174 13.03 -10.99 -10.98
C GLY A 174 11.94 -11.68 -10.16
N ASP A 175 12.24 -11.91 -8.87
CA ASP A 175 11.30 -12.48 -7.92
C ASP A 175 10.15 -11.51 -7.63
N ARG A 176 8.93 -11.91 -8.00
CA ARG A 176 7.70 -11.14 -7.76
C ARG A 176 7.27 -11.07 -6.29
N THR A 177 7.82 -11.95 -5.44
CA THR A 177 7.58 -11.90 -3.99
C THR A 177 8.33 -10.76 -3.30
N ARG A 178 9.29 -10.12 -3.97
CA ARG A 178 10.10 -9.02 -3.43
C ARG A 178 9.26 -7.86 -2.89
N GLU A 179 8.16 -7.54 -3.55
CA GLU A 179 7.22 -6.49 -3.10
C GLU A 179 6.64 -6.82 -1.71
N VAL A 180 6.31 -8.09 -1.47
CA VAL A 180 5.78 -8.54 -0.18
C VAL A 180 6.87 -8.52 0.89
N GLN A 181 8.07 -8.97 0.56
CA GLN A 181 9.23 -8.94 1.47
C GLN A 181 9.52 -7.50 1.93
N VAL A 182 9.58 -6.55 0.99
CA VAL A 182 9.80 -5.13 1.30
C VAL A 182 8.68 -4.56 2.17
N ALA A 183 7.42 -4.92 1.92
CA ALA A 183 6.30 -4.48 2.75
C ALA A 183 6.39 -5.04 4.18
N GLN A 184 6.79 -6.30 4.33
CA GLN A 184 7.00 -6.92 5.64
C GLN A 184 8.16 -6.26 6.38
N GLU A 185 9.29 -6.06 5.71
CA GLU A 185 10.46 -5.39 6.29
C GLU A 185 10.14 -3.94 6.74
N LEU A 186 9.37 -3.21 5.94
CA LEU A 186 8.93 -1.87 6.33
C LEU A 186 8.13 -1.89 7.64
N LEU A 187 7.11 -2.74 7.73
CA LEU A 187 6.27 -2.84 8.93
C LEU A 187 7.05 -3.33 10.14
N GLN A 188 7.97 -4.28 9.95
CA GLN A 188 8.79 -4.85 11.01
C GLN A 188 9.83 -3.85 11.52
N THR A 189 10.52 -3.14 10.61
CA THR A 189 11.51 -2.11 10.97
C THR A 189 10.87 -0.95 11.73
N MET A 190 9.63 -0.60 11.39
CA MET A 190 8.85 0.41 12.11
C MET A 190 8.22 -0.09 13.43
N GLY A 191 8.34 -1.37 13.76
CA GLY A 191 7.81 -1.96 14.98
C GLY A 191 6.29 -2.19 14.99
N PHE A 192 5.63 -2.09 13.83
CA PHE A 192 4.18 -2.32 13.76
C PHE A 192 3.81 -3.80 13.77
N ARG A 193 4.63 -4.65 13.18
CA ARG A 193 4.34 -6.09 13.07
C ARG A 193 5.61 -6.91 12.86
N ALA A 194 5.78 -7.98 13.62
CA ALA A 194 6.84 -8.96 13.39
C ALA A 194 6.42 -10.02 12.36
N PHE A 195 7.31 -10.35 11.45
CA PHE A 195 7.12 -11.38 10.43
C PHE A 195 8.18 -12.48 10.49
N LEU A 196 9.41 -12.09 10.79
CA LEU A 196 10.58 -12.98 10.91
C LEU A 196 11.42 -12.54 12.09
N PRO A 197 12.19 -13.44 12.72
CA PRO A 197 13.23 -13.05 13.66
C PRO A 197 14.17 -12.01 13.07
N VAL A 198 14.51 -10.99 13.86
CA VAL A 198 15.46 -9.96 13.42
C VAL A 198 16.86 -10.44 13.66
N VAL A 199 17.68 -10.51 12.61
CA VAL A 199 19.10 -10.79 12.70
C VAL A 199 19.88 -9.49 12.63
N ALA A 200 20.43 -9.04 13.75
CA ALA A 200 21.31 -7.88 13.81
C ALA A 200 22.75 -8.32 13.62
N ALA A 201 23.36 -7.97 12.49
CA ALA A 201 24.76 -8.24 12.21
C ALA A 201 25.63 -7.02 12.46
N CYS A 202 26.84 -7.25 12.96
CA CYS A 202 27.86 -6.22 13.08
C CYS A 202 28.24 -5.70 11.68
N PRO A 203 28.34 -4.35 11.47
CA PRO A 203 28.72 -3.80 10.17
C PRO A 203 30.19 -4.07 9.76
N GLY A 204 31.02 -4.60 10.68
CA GLY A 204 32.45 -4.72 10.48
C GLY A 204 33.17 -3.36 10.67
N CYS A 205 34.04 -3.28 11.64
CA CYS A 205 34.88 -2.10 11.88
C CYS A 205 36.36 -2.47 11.77
N GLY A 206 37.28 -1.52 12.00
CA GLY A 206 38.72 -1.77 11.95
C GLY A 206 39.24 -2.86 12.91
N ARG A 207 38.42 -3.36 13.83
CA ARG A 207 38.72 -4.48 14.73
C ARG A 207 38.28 -5.84 14.17
N THR A 208 37.59 -5.85 13.05
CA THR A 208 37.07 -7.07 12.42
C THR A 208 38.15 -7.66 11.52
N THR A 209 38.59 -8.88 11.81
CA THR A 209 39.66 -9.55 11.07
C THR A 209 39.16 -10.68 10.16
N SER A 210 37.86 -10.94 10.16
CA SER A 210 37.24 -12.06 9.40
C SER A 210 35.91 -11.65 8.79
N THR A 211 35.55 -12.27 7.68
CA THR A 211 34.23 -12.15 7.01
C THR A 211 33.24 -13.23 7.43
N VAL A 212 33.66 -14.20 8.25
CA VAL A 212 32.82 -15.34 8.65
C VAL A 212 31.50 -14.92 9.28
N PHE A 213 31.48 -13.82 10.05
CA PHE A 213 30.24 -13.32 10.66
C PHE A 213 29.21 -12.84 9.62
N GLN A 214 29.66 -12.36 8.44
CA GLN A 214 28.77 -11.94 7.36
C GLN A 214 28.10 -13.17 6.71
N GLU A 215 28.88 -14.21 6.46
CA GLU A 215 28.37 -15.49 5.94
C GLU A 215 27.44 -16.15 6.95
N LEU A 216 27.82 -16.15 8.23
CA LEU A 216 27.00 -16.68 9.32
C LEU A 216 25.66 -15.93 9.44
N ALA A 217 25.69 -14.62 9.43
CA ALA A 217 24.47 -13.79 9.49
C ALA A 217 23.52 -14.14 8.33
N LYS A 218 24.05 -14.21 7.10
CA LYS A 218 23.28 -14.59 5.93
C LYS A 218 22.69 -16.00 6.06
N THR A 219 23.49 -16.97 6.48
CA THR A 219 23.05 -18.36 6.69
C THR A 219 21.93 -18.42 7.73
N ILE A 220 22.08 -17.72 8.86
CA ILE A 220 21.05 -17.64 9.91
C ILE A 220 19.76 -17.03 9.37
N GLU A 221 19.82 -15.92 8.61
CA GLU A 221 18.62 -15.32 8.01
C GLU A 221 17.91 -16.30 7.05
N GLU A 222 18.65 -17.01 6.22
CA GLU A 222 18.09 -18.00 5.30
C GLU A 222 17.45 -19.18 6.03
N ASP A 223 18.10 -19.70 7.07
CA ASP A 223 17.62 -20.83 7.85
C ASP A 223 16.39 -20.46 8.70
N LEU A 224 16.38 -19.27 9.30
CA LEU A 224 15.22 -18.74 9.99
C LEU A 224 14.02 -18.61 9.03
N ARG A 225 14.24 -18.09 7.84
CA ARG A 225 13.18 -17.95 6.82
C ARG A 225 12.60 -19.31 6.41
N LYS A 226 13.44 -20.33 6.26
CA LYS A 226 13.01 -21.71 5.93
C LYS A 226 12.26 -22.37 7.08
N ALA A 227 12.71 -22.15 8.32
CA ALA A 227 12.13 -22.77 9.50
C ALA A 227 10.81 -22.12 9.96
N MET A 228 10.57 -20.87 9.60
CA MET A 228 9.42 -20.09 10.09
C MET A 228 8.03 -20.73 9.90
N PRO A 229 7.71 -21.42 8.78
CA PRO A 229 6.41 -22.08 8.64
C PRO A 229 6.13 -23.10 9.73
N GLU A 230 7.14 -23.90 10.10
CA GLU A 230 7.04 -24.87 11.18
C GLU A 230 7.08 -24.19 12.55
N TRP A 231 8.01 -23.26 12.75
CA TRP A 231 8.23 -22.60 14.03
C TRP A 231 7.04 -21.76 14.49
N ARG A 232 6.35 -21.08 13.59
CA ARG A 232 5.12 -20.35 13.94
C ARG A 232 4.01 -21.24 14.47
N ALA A 233 3.89 -22.45 13.94
CA ALA A 233 2.91 -23.41 14.42
C ALA A 233 3.28 -23.98 15.79
N ARG A 234 4.59 -24.08 16.09
CA ARG A 234 5.12 -24.74 17.30
C ARG A 234 5.44 -23.76 18.43
N TYR A 235 5.87 -22.54 18.09
CA TYR A 235 6.37 -21.55 19.05
C TYR A 235 5.66 -20.21 18.83
N PRO A 236 4.52 -19.93 19.48
CA PRO A 236 3.84 -18.65 19.35
C PRO A 236 4.77 -17.48 19.71
N GLY A 237 4.83 -16.46 18.87
CA GLY A 237 5.66 -15.27 19.06
C GLY A 237 7.12 -15.40 18.60
N VAL A 238 7.49 -16.52 17.98
CA VAL A 238 8.87 -16.74 17.48
C VAL A 238 9.31 -15.69 16.48
N GLU A 239 8.40 -15.08 15.76
CA GLU A 239 8.67 -13.98 14.82
C GLU A 239 9.24 -12.73 15.50
N ALA A 240 9.06 -12.59 16.81
CA ALA A 240 9.61 -11.48 17.59
C ALA A 240 11.02 -11.75 18.15
N LEU A 241 11.59 -12.95 17.88
CA LEU A 241 12.94 -13.30 18.31
C LEU A 241 13.97 -12.35 17.71
N LYS A 242 14.99 -12.01 18.49
CA LYS A 242 16.13 -11.17 18.07
C LYS A 242 17.41 -11.98 18.19
N VAL A 243 18.17 -12.04 17.11
CA VAL A 243 19.45 -12.73 17.03
C VAL A 243 20.54 -11.70 16.71
N ALA A 244 21.66 -11.74 17.44
CA ALA A 244 22.81 -10.87 17.18
C ALA A 244 23.98 -11.72 16.66
N VAL A 245 24.60 -11.29 15.56
CA VAL A 245 25.80 -11.90 14.99
C VAL A 245 26.93 -10.89 15.06
N MET A 246 27.93 -11.18 15.88
CA MET A 246 29.03 -10.25 16.15
C MET A 246 30.33 -10.73 15.52
N GLY A 247 31.10 -9.81 14.95
CA GLY A 247 32.29 -10.13 14.14
C GLY A 247 33.62 -9.93 14.84
N CYS A 248 33.64 -9.58 16.13
CA CYS A 248 34.91 -9.37 16.86
C CYS A 248 34.78 -9.77 18.33
N ILE A 249 35.95 -10.04 18.96
CA ILE A 249 36.06 -10.49 20.35
C ILE A 249 35.55 -9.46 21.38
N VAL A 250 35.41 -8.19 20.99
CA VAL A 250 34.94 -7.13 21.88
C VAL A 250 33.42 -7.14 22.06
N ASN A 251 32.71 -7.63 21.05
CA ASN A 251 31.25 -7.69 21.00
C ASN A 251 30.71 -9.14 20.91
N GLY A 252 31.58 -10.13 20.90
CA GLY A 252 31.25 -11.55 20.83
C GLY A 252 31.36 -12.27 22.14
#